data_328900b896fd73a05ba7bf40f379c6d3
#
_entry.id   328900b896fd73a05ba7bf40f379c6d3
#
_cell.length_a   1.000
_cell.length_b   1.000
_cell.length_c   1.000
_cell.angle_alpha   90.00
_cell.angle_beta   90.00
_cell.angle_gamma   90.00
#
_symmetry.space_group_name_H-M   'P 1'
#
loop_
_entity.id
_entity.type
_entity.pdbx_description
1 polymer ?
#
loop_
_entity_poly.entity_id
_entity_poly.type
_entity_poly.pdbx_seq_one_letter_code
_entity_poly.pdbx_strand_id
1 'polypeptide(L)'
;MNEWINEKLLPPVLKFVNTKAITALRNGMLYTMPFTIVGSVFLLLANFPVTAISEWVNASGLAVYFNQAYGASFAIMSLFAVIGIAYSYVKSEGFEGLPAGMIAMVVFILFMSSEVKDAVSGAVVGNVINKDWTAGKGMITAIIVGLLVGVVYSWFLRHDIRIKLPEAVPENVANSFRSEEHTSELQSLL
;
A
#
# COMPACT_ATOMS: atom_id res chain seq x y z
N MET A 1 5.60 -40.29 9.87
CA MET A 1 4.77 -39.11 9.53
C MET A 1 5.61 -37.87 9.19
N ASN A 2 6.77 -37.67 9.86
CA ASN A 2 7.66 -36.52 9.59
C ASN A 2 8.41 -36.59 8.26
N GLU A 3 8.83 -37.76 7.78
CA GLU A 3 9.57 -37.92 6.52
C GLU A 3 8.71 -37.58 5.29
N TRP A 4 7.46 -38.04 5.26
CA TRP A 4 6.52 -37.71 4.17
C TRP A 4 6.24 -36.20 4.08
N ILE A 5 6.13 -35.52 5.23
CA ILE A 5 5.96 -34.05 5.30
C ILE A 5 7.20 -33.36 4.77
N ASN A 6 8.39 -33.78 5.19
CA ASN A 6 9.65 -33.14 4.81
C ASN A 6 10.03 -33.38 3.35
N GLU A 7 9.74 -34.54 2.80
CA GLU A 7 10.18 -34.90 1.44
C GLU A 7 9.14 -34.55 0.36
N LYS A 8 7.83 -34.68 0.65
CA LYS A 8 6.79 -34.48 -0.37
C LYS A 8 6.01 -33.18 -0.24
N LEU A 9 5.78 -32.71 0.98
CA LEU A 9 4.91 -31.54 1.21
C LEU A 9 5.74 -30.25 1.38
N LEU A 10 6.87 -30.33 2.06
CA LEU A 10 7.69 -29.17 2.36
C LEU A 10 8.30 -28.50 1.10
N PRO A 11 8.87 -29.25 0.12
CA PRO A 11 9.50 -28.61 -1.05
C PRO A 11 8.54 -27.79 -1.92
N PRO A 12 7.33 -28.26 -2.31
CA PRO A 12 6.39 -27.46 -3.09
C PRO A 12 5.85 -26.25 -2.30
N VAL A 13 5.63 -26.40 -0.99
CA VAL A 13 5.20 -25.31 -0.14
C VAL A 13 6.28 -24.23 -0.04
N LEU A 14 7.54 -24.61 0.18
CA LEU A 14 8.66 -23.67 0.21
C LEU A 14 8.85 -22.96 -1.14
N LYS A 15 8.69 -23.68 -2.25
CA LYS A 15 8.75 -23.09 -3.59
C LYS A 15 7.65 -22.06 -3.80
N PHE A 16 6.43 -22.34 -3.35
CA PHE A 16 5.31 -21.41 -3.41
C PHE A 16 5.53 -20.17 -2.54
N VAL A 17 5.92 -20.38 -1.27
CA VAL A 17 6.16 -19.29 -0.29
C VAL A 17 7.29 -18.36 -0.73
N ASN A 18 8.30 -18.91 -1.45
CA ASN A 18 9.42 -18.14 -1.96
C ASN A 18 9.18 -17.53 -3.35
N THR A 19 7.96 -17.59 -3.88
CA THR A 19 7.64 -16.85 -5.11
C THR A 19 7.76 -15.35 -4.89
N LYS A 20 8.15 -14.61 -5.93
CA LYS A 20 8.29 -13.14 -5.88
C LYS A 20 7.01 -12.47 -5.40
N ALA A 21 5.84 -12.94 -5.84
CA ALA A 21 4.55 -12.42 -5.45
C ALA A 21 4.30 -12.56 -3.94
N ILE A 22 4.54 -13.75 -3.37
CA ILE A 22 4.37 -13.99 -1.92
C ILE A 22 5.40 -13.20 -1.10
N THR A 23 6.64 -13.14 -1.57
CA THR A 23 7.68 -12.33 -0.92
C THR A 23 7.32 -10.84 -0.94
N ALA A 24 6.84 -10.33 -2.07
CA ALA A 24 6.40 -8.94 -2.19
C ALA A 24 5.18 -8.64 -1.31
N LEU A 25 4.22 -9.56 -1.27
CA LEU A 25 3.07 -9.46 -0.38
C LEU A 25 3.50 -9.38 1.08
N ARG A 26 4.33 -10.33 1.53
CA ARG A 26 4.84 -10.36 2.91
C ARG A 26 5.59 -9.08 3.27
N ASN A 27 6.56 -8.69 2.45
CA ASN A 27 7.37 -7.50 2.70
C ASN A 27 6.56 -6.21 2.60
N GLY A 28 5.65 -6.12 1.63
CA GLY A 28 4.75 -4.98 1.46
C GLY A 28 3.82 -4.79 2.65
N MET A 29 3.30 -5.88 3.21
CA MET A 29 2.48 -5.81 4.43
C MET A 29 3.29 -5.42 5.67
N LEU A 30 4.58 -5.76 5.75
CA LEU A 30 5.43 -5.32 6.85
C LEU A 30 5.55 -3.79 6.94
N TYR A 31 5.48 -3.08 5.80
CA TYR A 31 5.47 -1.62 5.80
C TYR A 31 4.22 -1.00 6.43
N THR A 32 3.13 -1.76 6.58
CA THR A 32 1.92 -1.28 7.28
C THR A 32 2.02 -1.39 8.81
N MET A 33 2.96 -2.18 9.34
CA MET A 33 3.06 -2.45 10.79
C MET A 33 3.17 -1.19 11.65
N PRO A 34 4.03 -0.19 11.34
CA PRO A 34 4.11 1.01 12.18
C PRO A 34 2.79 1.74 12.30
N PHE A 35 2.05 1.86 11.17
CA PHE A 35 0.74 2.53 11.13
C PHE A 35 -0.32 1.74 11.88
N THR A 36 -0.27 0.41 11.80
CA THR A 36 -1.16 -0.49 12.52
C THR A 36 -0.97 -0.37 14.04
N ILE A 37 0.29 -0.34 14.51
CA ILE A 37 0.61 -0.21 15.93
C ILE A 37 0.15 1.15 16.44
N VAL A 38 0.54 2.23 15.79
CA VAL A 38 0.16 3.60 16.19
C VAL A 38 -1.37 3.75 16.20
N GLY A 39 -2.03 3.31 15.12
CA GLY A 39 -3.49 3.43 15.01
C GLY A 39 -4.24 2.60 16.04
N SER A 40 -3.75 1.39 16.39
CA SER A 40 -4.38 0.56 17.42
C SER A 40 -4.28 1.16 18.82
N VAL A 41 -3.18 1.84 19.13
CA VAL A 41 -3.04 2.59 20.41
C VAL A 41 -4.10 3.68 20.49
N PHE A 42 -4.26 4.49 19.44
CA PHE A 42 -5.29 5.55 19.43
C PHE A 42 -6.71 5.00 19.45
N LEU A 43 -6.97 3.86 18.80
CA LEU A 43 -8.25 3.18 18.86
C LEU A 43 -8.58 2.75 20.30
N LEU A 44 -7.60 2.17 21.01
CA LEU A 44 -7.74 1.77 22.41
C LEU A 44 -7.97 2.98 23.32
N LEU A 45 -7.26 4.08 23.10
CA LEU A 45 -7.43 5.30 23.89
C LEU A 45 -8.81 5.95 23.65
N ALA A 46 -9.30 5.92 22.42
CA ALA A 46 -10.63 6.44 22.08
C ALA A 46 -11.77 5.59 22.67
N ASN A 47 -11.55 4.27 22.82
CA ASN A 47 -12.55 3.30 23.27
C ASN A 47 -12.05 2.51 24.48
N PHE A 48 -11.60 3.23 25.51
CA PHE A 48 -11.00 2.57 26.66
C PHE A 48 -12.02 1.69 27.41
N PRO A 49 -11.65 0.43 27.76
CA PRO A 49 -12.62 -0.53 28.31
C PRO A 49 -13.13 -0.21 29.71
N VAL A 50 -12.47 0.73 30.43
CA VAL A 50 -12.91 1.18 31.77
C VAL A 50 -13.83 2.39 31.59
N THR A 51 -15.08 2.27 32.03
CA THR A 51 -16.14 3.28 31.85
C THR A 51 -15.73 4.67 32.35
N ALA A 52 -15.14 4.76 33.56
CA ALA A 52 -14.73 6.05 34.13
C ALA A 52 -13.69 6.77 33.29
N ILE A 53 -12.75 6.04 32.65
CA ILE A 53 -11.73 6.61 31.76
C ILE A 53 -12.38 6.98 30.42
N SER A 54 -13.22 6.15 29.88
CA SER A 54 -13.94 6.41 28.62
C SER A 54 -14.82 7.65 28.75
N GLU A 55 -15.56 7.80 29.83
CA GLU A 55 -16.38 8.97 30.10
C GLU A 55 -15.53 10.25 30.22
N TRP A 56 -14.41 10.18 30.92
CA TRP A 56 -13.47 11.31 31.02
C TRP A 56 -12.87 11.68 29.64
N VAL A 57 -12.45 10.71 28.84
CA VAL A 57 -11.91 10.92 27.49
C VAL A 57 -12.96 11.59 26.59
N ASN A 58 -14.22 11.15 26.68
CA ASN A 58 -15.30 11.75 25.91
C ASN A 58 -15.64 13.15 26.40
N ALA A 59 -15.76 13.35 27.71
CA ALA A 59 -16.08 14.66 28.33
C ALA A 59 -14.97 15.70 28.06
N SER A 60 -13.70 15.30 28.02
CA SER A 60 -12.58 16.18 27.68
C SER A 60 -12.47 16.54 26.20
N GLY A 61 -13.22 15.88 25.32
CA GLY A 61 -13.13 16.04 23.85
C GLY A 61 -11.94 15.34 23.21
N LEU A 62 -11.08 14.64 23.98
CA LEU A 62 -9.90 13.93 23.47
C LEU A 62 -10.27 12.77 22.52
N ALA A 63 -11.45 12.17 22.69
CA ALA A 63 -11.96 11.10 21.83
C ALA A 63 -11.95 11.49 20.34
N VAL A 64 -12.25 12.76 20.03
CA VAL A 64 -12.24 13.26 18.64
C VAL A 64 -10.85 13.17 18.04
N TYR A 65 -9.83 13.62 18.75
CA TYR A 65 -8.43 13.59 18.29
C TYR A 65 -7.89 12.16 18.17
N PHE A 66 -8.24 11.29 19.13
CA PHE A 66 -7.83 9.88 19.07
C PHE A 66 -8.48 9.16 17.89
N ASN A 67 -9.76 9.38 17.63
CA ASN A 67 -10.43 8.83 16.46
C ASN A 67 -9.88 9.40 15.14
N GLN A 68 -9.46 10.66 15.12
CA GLN A 68 -8.82 11.26 13.96
C GLN A 68 -7.45 10.61 13.69
N ALA A 69 -6.64 10.39 14.74
CA ALA A 69 -5.34 9.71 14.63
C ALA A 69 -5.48 8.25 14.17
N TYR A 70 -6.44 7.51 14.75
CA TYR A 70 -6.83 6.17 14.27
C TYR A 70 -7.26 6.23 12.79
N GLY A 71 -8.09 7.21 12.46
CA GLY A 71 -8.61 7.42 11.11
C GLY A 71 -7.55 7.75 10.06
N ALA A 72 -6.43 8.34 10.45
CA ALA A 72 -5.30 8.71 9.60
C ALA A 72 -4.19 7.63 9.53
N SER A 73 -4.38 6.53 10.25
CA SER A 73 -3.38 5.45 10.33
C SER A 73 -4.02 4.09 10.04
N PHE A 74 -4.59 3.43 11.04
CA PHE A 74 -5.16 2.09 10.90
C PHE A 74 -6.32 2.02 9.90
N ALA A 75 -7.19 3.05 9.90
CA ALA A 75 -8.37 3.05 9.03
C ALA A 75 -8.05 3.29 7.54
N ILE A 76 -6.79 3.54 7.18
CA ILE A 76 -6.34 3.66 5.78
C ILE A 76 -5.22 2.67 5.44
N MET A 77 -5.12 1.56 6.19
CA MET A 77 -4.03 0.59 6.06
C MET A 77 -3.91 -0.03 4.67
N SER A 78 -5.02 -0.18 3.92
CA SER A 78 -5.00 -0.73 2.56
C SER A 78 -4.27 0.17 1.57
N LEU A 79 -4.25 1.50 1.79
CA LEU A 79 -3.47 2.44 0.98
C LEU A 79 -1.96 2.22 1.18
N PHE A 80 -1.53 2.00 2.41
CA PHE A 80 -0.13 1.68 2.70
C PHE A 80 0.26 0.30 2.17
N ALA A 81 -0.66 -0.66 2.27
CA ALA A 81 -0.43 -2.01 1.77
C ALA A 81 -0.24 -2.04 0.26
N VAL A 82 -1.08 -1.37 -0.52
CA VAL A 82 -0.98 -1.36 -1.98
C VAL A 82 0.34 -0.74 -2.45
N ILE A 83 0.76 0.37 -1.82
CA ILE A 83 2.05 1.01 -2.08
C ILE A 83 3.20 0.05 -1.76
N GLY A 84 3.18 -0.52 -0.55
CA GLY A 84 4.24 -1.40 -0.07
C GLY A 84 4.40 -2.68 -0.89
N ILE A 85 3.29 -3.28 -1.34
CA ILE A 85 3.31 -4.50 -2.15
C ILE A 85 3.90 -4.23 -3.55
N ALA A 86 3.44 -3.18 -4.24
CA ALA A 86 3.96 -2.81 -5.55
C ALA A 86 5.44 -2.42 -5.47
N TYR A 87 5.81 -1.60 -4.49
CA TYR A 87 7.19 -1.23 -4.19
C TYR A 87 8.09 -2.46 -3.98
N SER A 88 7.66 -3.37 -3.09
CA SER A 88 8.42 -4.59 -2.78
C SER A 88 8.59 -5.50 -3.98
N TYR A 89 7.55 -5.61 -4.82
CA TYR A 89 7.62 -6.43 -6.02
C TYR A 89 8.68 -5.90 -6.99
N VAL A 90 8.60 -4.62 -7.33
CA VAL A 90 9.51 -3.96 -8.29
C VAL A 90 10.95 -3.96 -7.77
N LYS A 91 11.13 -3.71 -6.47
CA LYS A 91 12.44 -3.78 -5.81
C LYS A 91 13.05 -5.19 -5.86
N SER A 92 12.23 -6.24 -5.74
CA SER A 92 12.68 -7.64 -5.88
C SER A 92 13.11 -8.00 -7.30
N GLU A 93 12.74 -7.18 -8.29
CA GLU A 93 13.16 -7.29 -9.69
C GLU A 93 14.45 -6.48 -9.99
N GLY A 94 14.97 -5.76 -8.99
CA GLY A 94 16.18 -4.94 -9.12
C GLY A 94 15.94 -3.51 -9.61
N PHE A 95 14.68 -3.06 -9.65
CA PHE A 95 14.32 -1.71 -10.11
C PHE A 95 13.90 -0.81 -8.95
N GLU A 96 13.83 0.50 -9.22
CA GLU A 96 13.29 1.48 -8.26
C GLU A 96 11.78 1.28 -8.09
N GLY A 97 11.36 1.01 -6.83
CA GLY A 97 9.99 0.60 -6.53
C GLY A 97 9.02 1.75 -6.21
N LEU A 98 9.55 2.94 -5.85
CA LEU A 98 8.70 4.04 -5.38
C LEU A 98 7.69 4.52 -6.42
N PRO A 99 8.06 4.71 -7.70
CA PRO A 99 7.10 5.09 -8.73
C PRO A 99 5.97 4.07 -8.89
N ALA A 100 6.30 2.77 -8.82
CA ALA A 100 5.30 1.70 -8.90
C ALA A 100 4.33 1.75 -7.71
N GLY A 101 4.81 2.01 -6.50
CA GLY A 101 3.98 2.21 -5.32
C GLY A 101 2.98 3.35 -5.47
N MET A 102 3.43 4.48 -5.99
CA MET A 102 2.57 5.65 -6.24
C MET A 102 1.51 5.36 -7.32
N ILE A 103 1.89 4.70 -8.41
CA ILE A 103 0.96 4.26 -9.44
C ILE A 103 -0.08 3.29 -8.86
N ALA A 104 0.35 2.34 -8.05
CA ALA A 104 -0.54 1.37 -7.42
C ALA A 104 -1.57 2.04 -6.51
N MET A 105 -1.18 3.08 -5.77
CA MET A 105 -2.11 3.88 -4.97
C MET A 105 -3.17 4.55 -5.84
N VAL A 106 -2.77 5.18 -6.95
CA VAL A 106 -3.71 5.83 -7.88
C VAL A 106 -4.68 4.81 -8.47
N VAL A 107 -4.16 3.66 -8.94
CA VAL A 107 -4.99 2.58 -9.49
C VAL A 107 -5.94 2.02 -8.44
N PHE A 108 -5.49 1.87 -7.19
CA PHE A 108 -6.34 1.39 -6.10
C PHE A 108 -7.50 2.36 -5.82
N ILE A 109 -7.24 3.68 -5.80
CA ILE A 109 -8.30 4.70 -5.63
C ILE A 109 -9.26 4.68 -6.83
N LEU A 110 -8.77 4.44 -8.05
CA LEU A 110 -9.60 4.35 -9.25
C LEU A 110 -10.64 3.21 -9.17
N PHE A 111 -10.32 2.12 -8.48
CA PHE A 111 -11.25 1.00 -8.26
C PHE A 111 -12.26 1.22 -7.14
N MET A 112 -12.14 2.32 -6.38
CA MET A 112 -13.12 2.64 -5.36
C MET A 112 -14.28 3.44 -5.94
N SER A 113 -15.47 3.24 -5.35
CA SER A 113 -16.58 4.15 -5.62
C SER A 113 -16.28 5.54 -5.08
N SER A 114 -16.45 6.55 -5.91
CA SER A 114 -16.35 7.98 -5.54
C SER A 114 -17.61 8.51 -4.86
N GLU A 115 -18.57 7.64 -4.55
CA GLU A 115 -19.83 7.99 -3.92
C GLU A 115 -19.99 7.25 -2.60
N VAL A 116 -20.54 7.95 -1.61
CA VAL A 116 -20.94 7.38 -0.32
C VAL A 116 -22.38 7.75 -0.05
N LYS A 117 -23.17 6.75 0.32
CA LYS A 117 -24.55 6.97 0.76
C LYS A 117 -24.57 7.26 2.26
N ASP A 118 -25.06 8.41 2.62
CA ASP A 118 -25.26 8.76 4.03
C ASP A 118 -26.29 7.82 4.69
N ALA A 119 -25.92 7.23 5.81
CA ALA A 119 -26.73 6.22 6.48
C ALA A 119 -28.00 6.79 7.14
N VAL A 120 -28.03 8.08 7.43
CA VAL A 120 -29.13 8.75 8.15
C VAL A 120 -30.11 9.39 7.16
N SER A 121 -29.61 10.22 6.26
CA SER A 121 -30.42 10.95 5.29
C SER A 121 -30.72 10.18 4.01
N GLY A 122 -29.95 9.13 3.71
CA GLY A 122 -30.00 8.40 2.45
C GLY A 122 -29.44 9.19 1.25
N ALA A 123 -28.95 10.41 1.46
CA ALA A 123 -28.37 11.25 0.43
C ALA A 123 -27.06 10.65 -0.11
N VAL A 124 -26.84 10.79 -1.42
CA VAL A 124 -25.59 10.38 -2.06
C VAL A 124 -24.63 11.56 -2.09
N VAL A 125 -23.46 11.39 -1.51
CA VAL A 125 -22.37 12.37 -1.55
C VAL A 125 -21.33 11.87 -2.54
N GLY A 126 -21.10 12.62 -3.61
CA GLY A 126 -20.11 12.33 -4.65
C GLY A 126 -18.76 13.01 -4.41
N ASN A 127 -17.77 12.65 -5.21
CA ASN A 127 -16.39 13.18 -5.14
C ASN A 127 -15.70 12.95 -3.79
N VAL A 128 -15.93 11.79 -3.18
CA VAL A 128 -15.36 11.40 -1.90
C VAL A 128 -14.56 10.10 -2.01
N ILE A 129 -13.56 9.96 -1.18
CA ILE A 129 -12.87 8.67 -1.00
C ILE A 129 -13.61 7.92 0.11
N ASN A 130 -14.21 6.79 -0.24
CA ASN A 130 -14.91 5.96 0.73
C ASN A 130 -13.92 5.29 1.67
N LYS A 131 -13.85 5.79 2.91
CA LYS A 131 -12.91 5.35 3.92
C LYS A 131 -13.11 3.87 4.33
N ASP A 132 -14.29 3.33 4.18
CA ASP A 132 -14.55 1.91 4.46
C ASP A 132 -13.71 0.97 3.58
N TRP A 133 -13.42 1.41 2.34
CA TRP A 133 -12.61 0.64 1.41
C TRP A 133 -11.10 0.89 1.54
N THR A 134 -10.68 1.85 2.35
CA THR A 134 -9.25 2.08 2.64
C THR A 134 -8.75 1.29 3.85
N ALA A 135 -9.67 0.70 4.63
CA ALA A 135 -9.38 -0.17 5.77
C ALA A 135 -9.33 -1.66 5.36
N GLY A 136 -9.69 -2.54 6.27
CA GLY A 136 -9.65 -3.99 6.06
C GLY A 136 -10.48 -4.50 4.89
N LYS A 137 -11.62 -3.87 4.58
CA LYS A 137 -12.46 -4.26 3.43
C LYS A 137 -11.74 -4.15 2.09
N GLY A 138 -10.91 -3.12 1.92
CA GLY A 138 -10.13 -2.92 0.69
C GLY A 138 -8.83 -3.71 0.61
N MET A 139 -8.46 -4.47 1.65
CA MET A 139 -7.17 -5.16 1.71
C MET A 139 -6.98 -6.17 0.58
N ILE A 140 -8.02 -6.93 0.23
CA ILE A 140 -7.96 -7.89 -0.88
C ILE A 140 -7.70 -7.17 -2.20
N THR A 141 -8.43 -6.07 -2.45
CA THR A 141 -8.23 -5.25 -3.65
C THR A 141 -6.82 -4.64 -3.67
N ALA A 142 -6.31 -4.18 -2.52
CA ALA A 142 -4.96 -3.64 -2.39
C ALA A 142 -3.88 -4.69 -2.73
N ILE A 143 -4.05 -5.94 -2.31
CA ILE A 143 -3.15 -7.05 -2.64
C ILE A 143 -3.14 -7.30 -4.15
N ILE A 144 -4.32 -7.43 -4.75
CA ILE A 144 -4.46 -7.72 -6.18
C ILE A 144 -3.87 -6.57 -7.01
N VAL A 145 -4.24 -5.33 -6.72
CA VAL A 145 -3.77 -4.14 -7.44
C VAL A 145 -2.26 -3.95 -7.24
N GLY A 146 -1.76 -4.10 -6.02
CA GLY A 146 -0.34 -3.95 -5.73
C GLY A 146 0.53 -4.96 -6.49
N LEU A 147 0.11 -6.23 -6.53
CA LEU A 147 0.82 -7.25 -7.30
C LEU A 147 0.69 -7.01 -8.81
N LEU A 148 -0.50 -6.68 -9.31
CA LEU A 148 -0.73 -6.43 -10.73
C LEU A 148 0.12 -5.26 -11.23
N VAL A 149 0.09 -4.12 -10.52
CA VAL A 149 0.91 -2.96 -10.88
C VAL A 149 2.40 -3.29 -10.78
N GLY A 150 2.83 -4.01 -9.74
CA GLY A 150 4.21 -4.45 -9.59
C GLY A 150 4.70 -5.29 -10.78
N VAL A 151 3.88 -6.26 -11.21
CA VAL A 151 4.19 -7.11 -12.37
C VAL A 151 4.23 -6.29 -13.67
N VAL A 152 3.19 -5.51 -13.94
CA VAL A 152 3.07 -4.72 -15.17
C VAL A 152 4.20 -3.69 -15.25
N TYR A 153 4.44 -2.95 -14.18
CA TYR A 153 5.48 -1.93 -14.13
C TYR A 153 6.88 -2.54 -14.34
N SER A 154 7.19 -3.66 -13.68
CA SER A 154 8.45 -4.37 -13.89
C SER A 154 8.60 -4.89 -15.32
N TRP A 155 7.49 -5.32 -15.93
CA TRP A 155 7.49 -5.77 -17.33
C TRP A 155 7.85 -4.62 -18.28
N PHE A 156 7.28 -3.42 -18.08
CA PHE A 156 7.61 -2.22 -18.87
C PHE A 156 9.10 -1.87 -18.74
N LEU A 157 9.63 -1.89 -17.51
CA LEU A 157 11.04 -1.57 -17.26
C LEU A 157 11.99 -2.59 -17.91
N ARG A 158 11.68 -3.89 -17.84
CA ARG A 158 12.49 -4.94 -18.48
C ARG A 158 12.55 -4.84 -20.00
N HIS A 159 11.49 -4.34 -20.64
CA HIS A 159 11.42 -4.20 -22.09
C HIS A 159 11.88 -2.82 -22.58
N ASP A 160 12.42 -1.99 -21.66
CA ASP A 160 12.86 -0.62 -21.95
C ASP A 160 11.80 0.21 -22.71
N ILE A 161 10.53 -0.03 -22.38
CA ILE A 161 9.40 0.70 -22.98
C ILE A 161 9.36 2.06 -22.31
N ARG A 162 10.09 3.02 -22.87
CA ARG A 162 10.12 4.41 -22.41
C ARG A 162 9.40 5.30 -23.40
N ILE A 163 8.72 6.30 -22.88
CA ILE A 163 8.18 7.37 -23.71
C ILE A 163 9.38 8.20 -24.17
N LYS A 164 9.83 7.98 -25.42
CA LYS A 164 10.85 8.84 -26.05
C LYS A 164 10.22 10.21 -26.22
N LEU A 165 10.68 11.18 -25.43
CA LEU A 165 10.26 12.56 -25.57
C LEU A 165 10.76 13.07 -26.95
N PRO A 166 9.90 13.77 -27.72
CA PRO A 166 10.32 14.41 -28.98
C PRO A 166 11.48 15.36 -28.70
N GLU A 167 12.39 15.53 -29.69
CA GLU A 167 13.54 16.45 -29.61
C GLU A 167 13.15 17.92 -29.33
N ALA A 168 11.87 18.27 -29.50
CA ALA A 168 11.32 19.59 -29.22
C ALA A 168 11.07 19.87 -27.72
N VAL A 169 11.28 18.90 -26.82
CA VAL A 169 11.09 19.11 -25.37
C VAL A 169 12.31 19.86 -24.79
N PRO A 170 12.11 20.96 -24.05
CA PRO A 170 13.21 21.69 -23.42
C PRO A 170 14.07 20.78 -22.54
N GLU A 171 15.38 20.93 -22.61
CA GLU A 171 16.35 20.09 -21.88
C GLU A 171 16.08 20.00 -20.37
N ASN A 172 15.55 21.05 -19.76
CA ASN A 172 15.20 21.06 -18.33
C ASN A 172 14.10 20.06 -17.98
N VAL A 173 13.15 19.83 -18.90
CA VAL A 173 12.08 18.84 -18.71
C VAL A 173 12.63 17.45 -19.02
N ALA A 174 13.40 17.29 -20.09
CA ALA A 174 14.05 16.04 -20.44
C ALA A 174 15.02 15.56 -19.34
N ASN A 175 15.74 16.48 -18.69
CA ASN A 175 16.66 16.17 -17.59
C ASN A 175 15.93 15.75 -16.30
N SER A 176 14.72 16.23 -16.06
CA SER A 176 13.89 15.75 -14.93
C SER A 176 13.50 14.27 -15.08
N PHE A 177 13.33 13.81 -16.31
CA PHE A 177 13.09 12.39 -16.62
C PHE A 177 14.38 11.57 -16.73
N ARG A 178 15.54 12.20 -16.98
CA ARG A 178 16.86 11.56 -17.03
C ARG A 178 17.56 11.46 -15.68
N SER A 179 17.26 12.33 -14.72
CA SER A 179 17.94 12.34 -13.41
C SER A 179 17.70 11.05 -12.61
N GLU A 180 16.63 10.33 -12.89
CA GLU A 180 16.40 9.01 -12.32
C GLU A 180 17.34 7.92 -12.88
N GLU A 181 17.88 8.12 -14.09
CA GLU A 181 18.75 7.14 -14.76
C GLU A 181 20.18 7.14 -14.19
N HIS A 182 20.72 8.31 -13.87
CA HIS A 182 22.08 8.43 -13.31
C HIS A 182 22.20 7.91 -11.87
N THR A 183 21.13 7.93 -11.11
CA THR A 183 21.16 7.40 -9.72
C THR A 183 21.27 5.88 -9.71
N SER A 184 20.69 5.20 -10.69
CA SER A 184 20.76 3.73 -10.78
C SER A 184 22.11 3.22 -11.31
N GLU A 185 22.75 3.97 -12.22
CA GLU A 185 24.09 3.59 -12.73
C GLU A 185 25.20 3.78 -11.69
N LEU A 186 25.14 4.85 -10.88
CA LEU A 186 26.12 5.07 -9.81
C LEU A 186 26.01 4.06 -8.67
N GLN A 187 24.81 3.54 -8.40
CA GLN A 187 24.63 2.46 -7.42
C GLN A 187 25.09 1.09 -7.89
N SER A 188 25.22 0.87 -9.20
CA SER A 188 25.75 -0.39 -9.74
C SER A 188 27.29 -0.43 -9.79
N LEU A 189 27.95 0.70 -9.54
CA LEU A 189 29.42 0.83 -9.56
C LEU A 189 30.05 0.90 -8.16
N LEU A 190 29.24 0.85 -7.09
CA LEU A 190 29.65 0.75 -5.68
C LEU A 190 29.31 -0.62 -5.09
#